data_3f678582093570f6c536ea855338f9d0
#
_entry.id   3f678582093570f6c536ea855338f9d0
#
_cell.length_a   1.000
_cell.length_b   1.000
_cell.length_c   1.000
_cell.angle_alpha   90.00
_cell.angle_beta   90.00
_cell.angle_gamma   90.00
#
_symmetry.space_group_name_H-M   'P 1'
#
loop_
_entity.id
_entity.type
_entity.pdbx_description
1 polymer ?
#
loop_
_entity_poly.entity_id
_entity_poly.type
_entity_poly.pdbx_seq_one_letter_code
_entity_poly.pdbx_strand_id
1 'polypeptide(L)'
;MFRPKANLADGERQALVDAFTAALRGIPSIRRARIGKRVTHGRPYEALMRVHYEYAAILEFDDLAGLTSYLEHPAHDALAARFFASFDEALMYDFDVKEGEAGLADLR
;
A
#
# COMPACT_ATOMS: atom_id res chain seq x y z
N MET A 1 -0.10 -3.58 -2.90
CA MET A 1 0.32 -4.94 -2.55
C MET A 1 1.82 -5.06 -2.77
N PHE A 2 2.49 -5.75 -1.87
CA PHE A 2 3.95 -5.81 -1.93
C PHE A 2 4.50 -7.09 -1.31
N ARG A 3 5.70 -7.46 -1.76
CA ARG A 3 6.45 -8.61 -1.26
C ARG A 3 7.86 -8.18 -0.89
N PRO A 4 8.25 -8.27 0.39
CA PRO A 4 9.63 -7.98 0.80
C PRO A 4 10.63 -8.94 0.14
N LYS A 5 11.84 -8.47 -0.07
CA LYS A 5 12.96 -9.33 -0.49
C LYS A 5 13.18 -10.44 0.53
N ALA A 6 13.45 -11.66 0.05
CA ALA A 6 13.62 -12.84 0.90
C ALA A 6 14.72 -12.67 1.96
N ASN A 7 15.80 -11.95 1.61
CA ASN A 7 16.96 -11.78 2.48
C ASN A 7 17.02 -10.39 3.14
N LEU A 8 15.87 -9.75 3.31
CA LEU A 8 15.83 -8.43 3.91
C LEU A 8 16.29 -8.48 5.38
N ALA A 9 17.36 -7.76 5.70
CA ALA A 9 17.91 -7.71 7.04
C ALA A 9 16.94 -7.05 8.04
N ASP A 10 17.01 -7.44 9.32
CA ASP A 10 16.13 -6.91 10.35
C ASP A 10 16.21 -5.39 10.47
N GLY A 11 17.40 -4.80 10.33
CA GLY A 11 17.57 -3.34 10.33
C GLY A 11 16.86 -2.65 9.16
N GLU A 12 16.84 -3.29 8.01
CA GLU A 12 16.12 -2.76 6.83
C GLU A 12 14.61 -2.89 7.00
N ARG A 13 14.14 -3.98 7.58
CA ARG A 13 12.73 -4.16 7.94
C ARG A 13 12.29 -3.09 8.93
N GLN A 14 13.09 -2.83 9.94
CA GLN A 14 12.79 -1.79 10.92
C GLN A 14 12.78 -0.40 10.28
N ALA A 15 13.73 -0.11 9.40
CA ALA A 15 13.77 1.17 8.68
C ALA A 15 12.52 1.39 7.81
N LEU A 16 12.00 0.32 7.20
CA LEU A 16 10.75 0.38 6.45
C LEU A 16 9.57 0.67 7.36
N VAL A 17 9.48 -0.03 8.49
CA VAL A 17 8.41 0.19 9.49
C VAL A 17 8.46 1.61 10.01
N ASP A 18 9.66 2.12 10.31
CA ASP A 18 9.83 3.49 10.80
C ASP A 18 9.40 4.54 9.76
N ALA A 19 9.77 4.33 8.50
CA ALA A 19 9.38 5.23 7.40
C ALA A 19 7.86 5.21 7.18
N PHE A 20 7.24 4.04 7.24
CA PHE A 20 5.79 3.89 7.15
C PHE A 20 5.09 4.60 8.31
N THR A 21 5.57 4.37 9.52
CA THR A 21 5.02 4.99 10.72
C THR A 21 5.12 6.51 10.65
N ALA A 22 6.27 7.03 10.22
CA ALA A 22 6.47 8.48 10.05
C ALA A 22 5.51 9.07 9.02
N ALA A 23 5.29 8.39 7.89
CA ALA A 23 4.34 8.82 6.86
C ALA A 23 2.91 8.83 7.41
N LEU A 24 2.48 7.76 8.06
CA LEU A 24 1.11 7.66 8.61
C LEU A 24 0.82 8.70 9.70
N ARG A 25 1.82 9.05 10.49
CA ARG A 25 1.67 10.07 11.55
C ARG A 25 1.87 11.49 11.06
N GLY A 26 2.73 11.68 10.07
CA GLY A 26 3.19 12.99 9.62
C GLY A 26 2.43 13.58 8.44
N ILE A 27 1.68 12.78 7.67
CA ILE A 27 0.97 13.28 6.48
C ILE A 27 -0.51 13.46 6.82
N PRO A 28 -0.96 14.71 7.01
CA PRO A 28 -2.31 14.97 7.53
C PRO A 28 -3.44 14.64 6.54
N SER A 29 -3.15 14.53 5.25
CA SER A 29 -4.16 14.19 4.24
C SER A 29 -4.60 12.73 4.25
N ILE A 30 -3.85 11.84 4.90
CA ILE A 30 -4.26 10.44 5.07
C ILE A 30 -5.43 10.40 6.06
N ARG A 31 -6.59 9.93 5.61
CA ARG A 31 -7.79 9.82 6.45
C ARG A 31 -7.90 8.47 7.13
N ARG A 32 -7.50 7.43 6.43
CA ARG A 32 -7.52 6.07 6.96
C ARG A 32 -6.39 5.26 6.34
N ALA A 33 -5.75 4.44 7.15
CA ALA A 33 -4.73 3.51 6.69
C ALA A 33 -4.97 2.14 7.29
N ARG A 34 -4.92 1.12 6.44
CA ARG A 34 -5.03 -0.27 6.85
C ARG A 34 -3.94 -1.06 6.16
N ILE A 35 -3.17 -1.81 6.94
CA ILE A 35 -2.08 -2.62 6.44
C ILE A 35 -2.24 -4.02 7.00
N GLY A 36 -2.12 -5.03 6.15
CA GLY A 36 -2.31 -6.39 6.59
C GLY A 36 -1.52 -7.41 5.78
N LYS A 37 -1.43 -8.59 6.35
CA LYS A 37 -0.79 -9.75 5.75
C LYS A 37 -1.80 -10.56 4.96
N ARG A 38 -1.37 -11.14 3.84
CA ARG A 38 -2.21 -11.99 3.00
C ARG A 38 -2.77 -13.17 3.78
N VAL A 39 -4.05 -13.43 3.59
CA VAL A 39 -4.73 -14.62 4.08
C VAL A 39 -4.85 -15.61 2.93
N THR A 40 -4.53 -16.86 3.18
CA THR A 40 -4.76 -17.97 2.22
C THR A 40 -5.80 -18.92 2.78
N HIS A 41 -6.64 -19.45 1.91
CA HIS A 41 -7.81 -20.25 2.30
C HIS A 41 -8.04 -21.48 1.41
N GLY A 42 -7.16 -21.72 0.41
CA GLY A 42 -7.21 -22.90 -0.46
C GLY A 42 -8.26 -22.88 -1.56
N ARG A 43 -8.97 -21.74 -1.77
CA ARG A 43 -9.91 -21.65 -2.89
C ARG A 43 -9.16 -21.69 -4.22
N PRO A 44 -9.78 -22.25 -5.29
CA PRO A 44 -9.10 -22.45 -6.58
C PRO A 44 -8.48 -21.21 -7.19
N TYR A 45 -9.08 -20.02 -6.98
CA TYR A 45 -8.54 -18.79 -7.57
C TYR A 45 -7.18 -18.40 -7.01
N GLU A 46 -6.79 -18.88 -5.83
CA GLU A 46 -5.46 -18.60 -5.29
C GLU A 46 -4.35 -19.13 -6.21
N ALA A 47 -4.58 -20.31 -6.81
CA ALA A 47 -3.62 -20.90 -7.73
C ALA A 47 -3.47 -20.13 -9.05
N LEU A 48 -4.44 -19.27 -9.38
CA LEU A 48 -4.39 -18.41 -10.57
C LEU A 48 -3.57 -17.14 -10.35
N MET A 49 -3.27 -16.81 -9.11
CA MET A 49 -2.49 -15.61 -8.78
C MET A 49 -1.00 -15.90 -8.96
N ARG A 50 -0.38 -15.18 -9.89
CA ARG A 50 1.02 -15.44 -10.28
C ARG A 50 2.03 -15.02 -9.22
N VAL A 51 1.72 -14.01 -8.45
CA VAL A 51 2.62 -13.46 -7.44
C VAL A 51 1.97 -13.55 -6.07
N HIS A 52 2.74 -14.05 -5.11
CA HIS A 52 2.33 -14.04 -3.71
C HIS A 52 2.74 -12.69 -3.10
N TYR A 53 1.82 -11.72 -3.08
CA TYR A 53 2.02 -10.48 -2.35
C TYR A 53 1.71 -10.73 -0.88
N GLU A 54 2.74 -10.73 -0.04
CA GLU A 54 2.58 -11.01 1.39
C GLU A 54 1.75 -9.97 2.13
N TYR A 55 1.80 -8.71 1.66
CA TYR A 55 1.19 -7.58 2.35
C TYR A 55 0.37 -6.71 1.39
N ALA A 56 -0.62 -6.05 1.95
CA ALA A 56 -1.35 -4.99 1.29
C ALA A 56 -1.48 -3.80 2.22
N ALA A 57 -1.42 -2.61 1.65
CA ALA A 57 -1.72 -1.36 2.33
C ALA A 57 -2.82 -0.64 1.56
N ILE A 58 -3.81 -0.14 2.28
CA ILE A 58 -4.89 0.69 1.72
C ILE A 58 -4.85 2.02 2.43
N LEU A 59 -4.56 3.08 1.69
CA LEU A 59 -4.56 4.45 2.19
C LEU A 59 -5.73 5.19 1.56
N GLU A 60 -6.54 5.85 2.38
CA GLU A 60 -7.71 6.58 1.92
C GLU A 60 -7.55 8.08 2.14
N PHE A 61 -7.99 8.84 1.15
CA PHE A 61 -7.95 10.31 1.14
C PHE A 61 -9.36 10.83 0.85
N ASP A 62 -9.65 12.08 1.24
CA ASP A 62 -10.95 12.68 0.98
C ASP A 62 -11.19 12.93 -0.52
N ASP A 63 -10.12 13.29 -1.23
CA ASP A 63 -10.18 13.69 -2.63
C ASP A 63 -8.81 13.58 -3.30
N LEU A 64 -8.77 13.92 -4.58
CA LEU A 64 -7.53 13.92 -5.36
C LEU A 64 -6.48 14.90 -4.80
N ALA A 65 -6.92 16.04 -4.27
CA ALA A 65 -6.00 16.99 -3.63
C ALA A 65 -5.28 16.38 -2.43
N GLY A 66 -6.01 15.57 -1.63
CA GLY A 66 -5.43 14.85 -0.50
C GLY A 66 -4.39 13.83 -0.93
N LEU A 67 -4.66 13.08 -1.99
CA LEU A 67 -3.70 12.14 -2.58
C LEU A 67 -2.46 12.89 -3.10
N THR A 68 -2.64 14.00 -3.80
CA THR A 68 -1.54 14.82 -4.31
C THR A 68 -0.66 15.35 -3.18
N SER A 69 -1.27 15.84 -2.10
CA SER A 69 -0.54 16.30 -0.91
C SER A 69 0.30 15.19 -0.29
N TYR A 70 -0.24 13.97 -0.24
CA TYR A 70 0.48 12.79 0.22
C TYR A 70 1.70 12.50 -0.68
N LEU A 71 1.50 12.47 -2.00
CA LEU A 71 2.55 12.15 -2.96
C LEU A 71 3.69 13.18 -2.97
N GLU A 72 3.40 14.44 -2.66
CA GLU A 72 4.36 15.53 -2.61
C GLU A 72 5.04 15.70 -1.24
N HIS A 73 4.56 14.99 -0.22
CA HIS A 73 5.07 15.16 1.13
C HIS A 73 6.47 14.52 1.29
N PRO A 74 7.42 15.18 2.00
CA PRO A 74 8.76 14.62 2.22
C PRO A 74 8.76 13.24 2.88
N ALA A 75 7.81 12.95 3.78
CA ALA A 75 7.69 11.64 4.41
C ALA A 75 7.29 10.55 3.41
N HIS A 76 6.55 10.90 2.34
CA HIS A 76 6.27 9.98 1.25
C HIS A 76 7.54 9.65 0.46
N ASP A 77 8.37 10.64 0.18
CA ASP A 77 9.64 10.42 -0.54
C ASP A 77 10.54 9.47 0.25
N ALA A 78 10.64 9.65 1.56
CA ALA A 78 11.41 8.77 2.44
C ALA A 78 10.84 7.34 2.44
N LEU A 79 9.52 7.20 2.51
CA LEU A 79 8.85 5.91 2.42
C LEU A 79 9.09 5.22 1.08
N ALA A 80 8.96 5.96 -0.02
CA ALA A 80 9.17 5.42 -1.37
C ALA A 80 10.61 4.90 -1.55
N ALA A 81 11.60 5.60 -1.03
CA ALA A 81 12.98 5.15 -1.09
C ALA A 81 13.17 3.81 -0.36
N ARG A 82 12.55 3.63 0.80
CA ARG A 82 12.59 2.37 1.55
C ARG A 82 11.83 1.25 0.84
N PHE A 83 10.71 1.57 0.21
CA PHE A 83 9.94 0.61 -0.59
C PHE A 83 10.79 0.00 -1.69
N PHE A 84 11.40 0.83 -2.52
CA PHE A 84 12.22 0.35 -3.65
C PHE A 84 13.44 -0.44 -3.19
N ALA A 85 14.01 -0.09 -2.03
CA ALA A 85 15.14 -0.83 -1.47
C ALA A 85 14.73 -2.19 -0.87
N SER A 86 13.49 -2.33 -0.39
CA SER A 86 13.05 -3.44 0.46
C SER A 86 12.22 -4.49 -0.25
N PHE A 87 11.59 -4.18 -1.40
CA PHE A 87 10.68 -5.10 -2.08
C PHE A 87 11.24 -5.58 -3.41
N ASP A 88 10.94 -6.83 -3.74
CA ASP A 88 11.23 -7.41 -5.06
C ASP A 88 10.01 -7.36 -5.99
N GLU A 89 8.79 -7.26 -5.44
CA GLU A 89 7.54 -7.13 -6.18
C GLU A 89 6.61 -6.16 -5.46
N ALA A 90 6.03 -5.23 -6.20
CA ALA A 90 5.04 -4.30 -5.69
C ALA A 90 4.06 -3.86 -6.79
N LEU A 91 2.80 -3.66 -6.39
CA LEU A 91 1.77 -3.03 -7.22
C LEU A 91 1.24 -1.83 -6.46
N MET A 92 1.27 -0.67 -7.11
CA MET A 92 0.78 0.59 -6.55
C MET A 92 -0.20 1.20 -7.54
N TYR A 93 -1.48 1.22 -7.17
CA TYR A 93 -2.56 1.77 -7.96
C TYR A 93 -3.41 2.70 -7.12
N ASP A 94 -3.93 3.73 -7.76
CA ASP A 94 -4.82 4.69 -7.15
C ASP A 94 -6.20 4.58 -7.79
N PHE A 95 -7.25 4.62 -6.97
CA PHE A 95 -8.63 4.44 -7.42
C PHE A 95 -9.53 5.52 -6.83
N ASP A 96 -10.44 6.02 -7.63
CA ASP A 96 -11.57 6.81 -7.16
C ASP A 96 -12.69 5.84 -6.77
N VAL A 97 -12.84 5.59 -5.46
CA VAL A 97 -13.78 4.59 -4.95
C VAL A 97 -15.09 5.25 -4.51
N LYS A 98 -16.18 4.55 -4.78
CA LYS A 98 -17.53 4.94 -4.38
C LYS A 98 -18.15 3.84 -3.54
N GLU A 99 -19.10 4.20 -2.69
CA GLU A 99 -19.78 3.24 -1.84
C GLU A 99 -20.66 2.29 -2.64
N GLY A 100 -20.49 0.99 -2.41
CA GLY A 100 -21.35 -0.09 -2.87
C GLY A 100 -21.73 -0.02 -4.35
N GLU A 101 -23.02 -0.04 -4.61
CA GLU A 101 -23.56 -0.07 -5.98
C GLU A 101 -23.23 1.17 -6.80
N ALA A 102 -22.98 2.32 -6.14
CA ALA A 102 -22.60 3.53 -6.86
C ALA A 102 -21.30 3.36 -7.65
N GLY A 103 -20.36 2.55 -7.14
CA GLY A 103 -19.13 2.22 -7.84
C GLY A 103 -19.34 1.36 -9.08
N LEU A 104 -20.41 0.57 -9.11
CA LEU A 104 -20.71 -0.31 -10.24
C LEU A 104 -21.21 0.45 -11.49
N ALA A 105 -21.69 1.67 -11.31
CA ALA A 105 -22.18 2.47 -12.43
C ALA A 105 -21.11 2.72 -13.51
N ASP A 106 -19.85 2.78 -13.10
CA ASP A 106 -18.71 3.02 -14.00
C ASP A 106 -18.37 1.79 -14.87
N LEU A 107 -18.92 0.62 -14.54
CA LEU A 107 -18.73 -0.61 -15.32
C LEU A 107 -19.66 -0.72 -16.54
N ARG A 108 -20.66 0.12 -16.63
CA ARG A 108 -21.70 0.02 -17.67
C ARG A 108 -21.32 0.71 -18.97
#